data_6dd97a93a92b424134be06027b9d792f
#
_entry.id   6dd97a93a92b424134be06027b9d792f
#
_cell.length_a   1.000
_cell.length_b   1.000
_cell.length_c   1.000
_cell.angle_alpha   90.00
_cell.angle_beta   90.00
_cell.angle_gamma   90.00
#
_symmetry.space_group_name_H-M   'P 1'
#
loop_
_entity.id
_entity.type
_entity.pdbx_description
1 polymer ?
#
loop_
_entity_poly.entity_id
_entity_poly.type
_entity_poly.pdbx_seq_one_letter_code
_entity_poly.pdbx_strand_id
1 'polypeptide(L)'
;NPVFRDYIDNVLPDMGERNPNILTWNEFAEGTIPPGRDFKRFDTSFETLKFIDKAVDSLEIQDKDFRDIKSQGTVLINAQQIAKAAAKFKNAPAGPHRITLIREELETRLQSRLGQMANNTAAQDVVSELSYNDQLSIFGEPITMNTEENAKAFTLKFLTQQYESAFEAV
;
A
#
# COMPACT_ATOMS: atom_id res chain seq x y z
N ASN A 1 -22.13 22.19 10.24
CA ASN A 1 -23.42 22.25 10.91
C ASN A 1 -23.30 21.46 12.23
N PRO A 2 -23.40 22.12 13.41
CA PRO A 2 -23.27 21.46 14.71
C PRO A 2 -24.23 20.29 14.90
N VAL A 3 -25.46 20.45 14.49
CA VAL A 3 -26.50 19.42 14.60
C VAL A 3 -26.17 18.15 13.81
N PHE A 4 -25.52 18.30 12.66
CA PHE A 4 -25.09 17.16 11.86
C PHE A 4 -23.88 16.45 12.51
N ARG A 5 -22.98 17.21 13.14
CA ARG A 5 -21.86 16.66 13.90
C ARG A 5 -22.37 15.80 15.06
N ASP A 6 -23.26 16.36 15.89
CA ASP A 6 -23.87 15.65 17.02
C ASP A 6 -24.59 14.38 16.58
N TYR A 7 -25.27 14.42 15.43
CA TYR A 7 -25.91 13.23 14.86
C TYR A 7 -24.89 12.16 14.48
N ILE A 8 -23.83 12.51 13.77
CA ILE A 8 -22.78 11.58 13.35
C ILE A 8 -22.02 11.02 14.55
N ASP A 9 -21.72 11.84 15.55
CA ASP A 9 -21.03 11.40 16.80
C ASP A 9 -21.84 10.34 17.57
N ASN A 10 -23.16 10.34 17.41
CA ASN A 10 -24.01 9.34 18.05
C ASN A 10 -24.20 8.07 17.19
N VAL A 11 -24.16 8.17 15.86
CA VAL A 11 -24.43 7.05 14.94
C VAL A 11 -23.19 6.20 14.65
N LEU A 12 -22.02 6.83 14.53
CA LEU A 12 -20.78 6.13 14.18
C LEU A 12 -20.34 5.07 15.21
N PRO A 13 -20.48 5.30 16.54
CA PRO A 13 -20.21 4.25 17.52
C PRO A 13 -21.10 3.01 17.36
N ASP A 14 -22.37 3.19 16.97
CA ASP A 14 -23.32 2.11 16.70
C ASP A 14 -22.92 1.31 15.45
N MET A 15 -22.18 1.91 14.53
CA MET A 15 -21.61 1.26 13.33
C MET A 15 -20.24 0.61 13.59
N GLY A 16 -19.72 0.66 14.83
CA GLY A 16 -18.45 0.06 15.21
C GLY A 16 -17.24 0.99 15.13
N GLU A 17 -17.42 2.23 14.65
CA GLU A 17 -16.37 3.25 14.60
C GLU A 17 -16.23 3.93 15.97
N ARG A 18 -15.16 3.60 16.69
CA ARG A 18 -14.87 4.21 18.00
C ARG A 18 -14.04 5.47 17.84
N ASN A 19 -14.56 6.59 18.36
CA ASN A 19 -13.89 7.90 18.37
C ASN A 19 -13.51 8.44 16.99
N PRO A 20 -14.48 8.62 16.06
CA PRO A 20 -14.19 9.24 14.77
C PRO A 20 -13.71 10.69 14.98
N ASN A 21 -12.65 11.08 14.32
CA ASN A 21 -12.18 12.46 14.34
C ASN A 21 -12.97 13.25 13.28
N ILE A 22 -14.10 13.83 13.67
CA ILE A 22 -14.94 14.61 12.78
C ILE A 22 -14.41 16.04 12.71
N LEU A 23 -13.79 16.38 11.59
CA LEU A 23 -13.23 17.70 11.33
C LEU A 23 -14.02 18.38 10.22
N THR A 24 -14.18 19.70 10.34
CA THR A 24 -14.52 20.51 9.19
C THR A 24 -13.33 20.55 8.23
N TRP A 25 -13.56 20.87 6.95
CA TRP A 25 -12.46 21.05 6.00
C TRP A 25 -11.41 22.06 6.48
N ASN A 26 -11.84 23.14 7.11
CA ASN A 26 -10.93 24.16 7.64
C ASN A 26 -10.06 23.61 8.78
N GLU A 27 -10.66 22.88 9.72
CA GLU A 27 -9.92 22.24 10.83
C GLU A 27 -8.91 21.21 10.31
N PHE A 28 -9.29 20.41 9.32
CA PHE A 28 -8.41 19.46 8.68
C PHE A 28 -7.24 20.15 7.96
N ALA A 29 -7.55 21.19 7.18
CA ALA A 29 -6.55 21.95 6.45
C ALA A 29 -5.59 22.69 7.38
N GLU A 30 -6.08 23.33 8.45
CA GLU A 30 -5.27 23.99 9.48
C GLU A 30 -4.32 23.01 10.19
N GLY A 31 -4.80 21.79 10.48
CA GLY A 31 -3.99 20.73 11.09
C GLY A 31 -2.94 20.11 10.15
N THR A 32 -3.12 20.23 8.85
CA THR A 32 -2.23 19.62 7.84
C THR A 32 -1.16 20.59 7.33
N ILE A 33 -1.42 21.89 7.40
CA ILE A 33 -0.50 22.91 6.90
C ILE A 33 0.62 23.16 7.94
N PRO A 34 1.89 23.14 7.55
CA PRO A 34 2.99 23.43 8.45
C PRO A 34 2.89 24.82 9.07
N PRO A 35 3.27 24.97 10.37
CA PRO A 35 3.29 26.29 11.03
C PRO A 35 4.13 27.30 10.25
N GLY A 36 3.60 28.52 10.11
CA GLY A 36 4.29 29.64 9.43
C GLY A 36 3.88 29.85 7.97
N ARG A 37 2.93 29.08 7.44
CA ARG A 37 2.26 29.42 6.17
C ARG A 37 0.89 30.03 6.47
N ASP A 38 0.63 31.20 5.89
CA ASP A 38 -0.67 31.84 5.96
C ASP A 38 -1.71 30.95 5.26
N PHE A 39 -2.65 30.43 6.05
CA PHE A 39 -3.82 29.76 5.55
C PHE A 39 -4.84 30.81 5.09
N LYS A 40 -4.82 31.16 3.83
CA LYS A 40 -5.94 31.89 3.23
C LYS A 40 -7.09 30.90 3.07
N ARG A 41 -8.29 31.22 3.61
CA ARG A 41 -9.50 30.42 3.44
C ARG A 41 -9.58 29.88 2.03
N PHE A 42 -9.63 28.57 1.90
CA PHE A 42 -9.80 27.94 0.61
C PHE A 42 -11.11 28.42 0.00
N ASP A 43 -11.00 29.08 -1.13
CA ASP A 43 -12.14 29.38 -1.96
C ASP A 43 -12.60 28.08 -2.64
N THR A 44 -13.80 27.60 -2.25
CA THR A 44 -14.43 26.42 -2.84
C THR A 44 -15.20 26.75 -4.12
N SER A 45 -14.84 27.84 -4.78
CA SER A 45 -15.46 28.23 -6.04
C SER A 45 -15.23 27.20 -7.14
N PHE A 46 -16.12 27.17 -8.12
CA PHE A 46 -15.97 26.33 -9.30
C PHE A 46 -14.69 26.61 -10.08
N GLU A 47 -14.16 27.83 -9.99
CA GLU A 47 -12.88 28.20 -10.59
C GLU A 47 -11.69 27.53 -9.91
N THR A 48 -11.73 27.44 -8.58
CA THR A 48 -10.72 26.69 -7.82
C THR A 48 -10.71 25.20 -8.18
N LEU A 49 -11.89 24.59 -8.32
CA LEU A 49 -12.00 23.20 -8.78
C LEU A 49 -11.40 23.01 -10.18
N LYS A 50 -11.74 23.88 -11.13
CA LYS A 50 -11.14 23.85 -12.48
C LYS A 50 -9.62 24.04 -12.46
N PHE A 51 -9.13 24.89 -11.56
CA PHE A 51 -7.67 25.07 -11.39
C PHE A 51 -7.01 23.81 -10.87
N ILE A 52 -7.63 23.14 -9.88
CA ILE A 52 -7.14 21.87 -9.32
C ILE A 52 -7.13 20.80 -10.42
N ASP A 53 -8.22 20.63 -11.15
CA ASP A 53 -8.31 19.67 -12.25
C ASP A 53 -7.20 19.91 -13.28
N LYS A 54 -7.01 21.14 -13.71
CA LYS A 54 -5.97 21.51 -14.64
C LYS A 54 -4.55 21.27 -14.09
N ALA A 55 -4.35 21.53 -12.79
CA ALA A 55 -3.08 21.27 -12.12
C ALA A 55 -2.80 19.77 -12.04
N VAL A 56 -3.82 18.95 -11.72
CA VAL A 56 -3.72 17.49 -11.69
C VAL A 56 -3.42 16.94 -13.09
N ASP A 57 -4.08 17.42 -14.12
CA ASP A 57 -3.84 17.01 -15.49
C ASP A 57 -2.43 17.37 -15.99
N SER A 58 -1.83 18.44 -15.44
CA SER A 58 -0.49 18.90 -15.76
C SER A 58 0.61 18.25 -14.92
N LEU A 59 0.24 17.40 -13.91
CA LEU A 59 1.22 16.71 -13.09
C LEU A 59 2.00 15.68 -13.92
N GLU A 60 3.27 15.94 -14.10
CA GLU A 60 4.22 14.98 -14.67
C GLU A 60 4.94 14.24 -13.55
N ILE A 61 4.68 12.95 -13.46
CA ILE A 61 5.42 12.05 -12.57
C ILE A 61 6.76 11.75 -13.23
N GLN A 62 7.86 12.09 -12.55
CA GLN A 62 9.22 11.86 -13.03
C GLN A 62 9.80 10.61 -12.37
N ASP A 63 10.80 9.98 -13.02
CA ASP A 63 11.45 8.78 -12.49
C ASP A 63 12.02 8.96 -11.07
N LYS A 64 12.45 10.18 -10.74
CA LYS A 64 12.95 10.53 -9.40
C LYS A 64 11.90 10.51 -8.28
N ASP A 65 10.61 10.52 -8.63
CA ASP A 65 9.51 10.53 -7.67
C ASP A 65 9.22 9.12 -7.15
N PHE A 66 9.70 8.09 -7.86
CA PHE A 66 9.57 6.72 -7.44
C PHE A 66 10.67 6.31 -6.46
N ARG A 67 10.31 5.47 -5.51
CA ARG A 67 11.22 4.89 -4.52
C ARG A 67 11.12 3.38 -4.50
N ASP A 68 12.21 2.73 -4.10
CA ASP A 68 12.21 1.28 -3.93
C ASP A 68 11.20 0.84 -2.87
N ILE A 69 10.46 -0.21 -3.13
CA ILE A 69 9.69 -0.94 -2.13
C ILE A 69 10.64 -1.91 -1.43
N LYS A 70 10.84 -1.67 -0.14
CA LYS A 70 11.77 -2.44 0.70
C LYS A 70 11.04 -3.00 1.90
N SER A 71 11.41 -4.21 2.29
CA SER A 71 11.02 -4.77 3.57
C SER A 71 12.21 -5.50 4.19
N GLN A 72 12.43 -5.31 5.50
CA GLN A 72 13.52 -5.93 6.25
C GLN A 72 14.91 -5.77 5.59
N GLY A 73 15.18 -4.59 4.99
CA GLY A 73 16.43 -4.30 4.30
C GLY A 73 16.55 -4.88 2.88
N THR A 74 15.61 -5.70 2.45
CA THR A 74 15.60 -6.30 1.11
C THR A 74 14.80 -5.43 0.15
N VAL A 75 15.36 -5.11 -1.02
CA VAL A 75 14.64 -4.45 -2.11
C VAL A 75 13.81 -5.50 -2.84
N LEU A 76 12.49 -5.36 -2.79
CA LEU A 76 11.55 -6.27 -3.44
C LEU A 76 11.19 -5.79 -4.86
N ILE A 77 10.90 -4.49 -4.99
CA ILE A 77 10.66 -3.82 -6.28
C ILE A 77 11.46 -2.52 -6.27
N ASN A 78 12.30 -2.32 -7.26
CA ASN A 78 13.08 -1.08 -7.35
C ASN A 78 12.32 0.05 -8.05
N ALA A 79 12.75 1.30 -7.85
CA ALA A 79 12.13 2.50 -8.40
C ALA A 79 11.94 2.43 -9.93
N GLN A 80 12.89 1.85 -10.67
CA GLN A 80 12.78 1.70 -12.13
C GLN A 80 11.68 0.74 -12.54
N GLN A 81 11.46 -0.33 -11.76
CA GLN A 81 10.38 -1.28 -12.01
C GLN A 81 9.01 -0.63 -11.77
N ILE A 82 8.93 0.24 -10.74
CA ILE A 82 7.72 1.02 -10.44
C ILE A 82 7.46 2.04 -11.55
N ALA A 83 8.48 2.78 -11.99
CA ALA A 83 8.38 3.71 -13.11
C ALA A 83 7.90 3.01 -14.40
N LYS A 84 8.43 1.82 -14.70
CA LYS A 84 7.98 1.01 -15.84
C LYS A 84 6.52 0.56 -15.71
N ALA A 85 6.08 0.19 -14.53
CA ALA A 85 4.68 -0.17 -14.27
C ALA A 85 3.76 1.04 -14.47
N ALA A 86 4.13 2.20 -13.91
CA ALA A 86 3.38 3.44 -14.09
C ALA A 86 3.31 3.88 -15.57
N ALA A 87 4.42 3.79 -16.30
CA ALA A 87 4.48 4.13 -17.73
C ALA A 87 3.59 3.24 -18.61
N LYS A 88 3.37 1.97 -18.22
CA LYS A 88 2.47 1.04 -18.93
C LYS A 88 1.04 1.58 -19.00
N PHE A 89 0.60 2.29 -17.99
CA PHE A 89 -0.77 2.81 -17.85
C PHE A 89 -0.88 4.33 -18.07
N LYS A 90 0.14 4.98 -18.62
CA LYS A 90 0.14 6.44 -18.84
C LYS A 90 -1.03 6.95 -19.68
N ASN A 91 -1.55 6.11 -20.59
CA ASN A 91 -2.67 6.47 -21.47
C ASN A 91 -4.05 6.25 -20.81
N ALA A 92 -4.10 5.62 -19.63
CA ALA A 92 -5.33 5.56 -18.86
C ALA A 92 -5.64 6.94 -18.24
N PRO A 93 -6.91 7.35 -18.15
CA PRO A 93 -7.27 8.61 -17.50
C PRO A 93 -6.66 8.72 -16.12
N ALA A 94 -6.17 9.92 -15.76
CA ALA A 94 -5.68 10.19 -14.42
C ALA A 94 -6.82 9.96 -13.40
N GLY A 95 -6.53 9.23 -12.32
CA GLY A 95 -7.53 8.97 -11.30
C GLY A 95 -7.39 7.59 -10.64
N PRO A 96 -8.34 7.23 -9.77
CA PRO A 96 -8.27 6.00 -8.97
C PRO A 96 -8.10 4.73 -9.81
N HIS A 97 -8.78 4.64 -10.95
CA HIS A 97 -8.68 3.48 -11.82
C HIS A 97 -7.25 3.22 -12.33
N ARG A 98 -6.54 4.28 -12.73
CA ARG A 98 -5.13 4.14 -13.16
C ARG A 98 -4.23 3.69 -12.02
N ILE A 99 -4.48 4.20 -10.82
CA ILE A 99 -3.75 3.79 -9.61
C ILE A 99 -3.99 2.30 -9.33
N THR A 100 -5.23 1.84 -9.41
CA THR A 100 -5.58 0.42 -9.24
C THR A 100 -4.83 -0.47 -10.24
N LEU A 101 -4.78 -0.09 -11.51
CA LEU A 101 -4.06 -0.86 -12.54
C LEU A 101 -2.55 -0.95 -12.26
N ILE A 102 -1.95 0.16 -11.82
CA ILE A 102 -0.53 0.19 -11.44
C ILE A 102 -0.29 -0.71 -10.23
N ARG A 103 -1.16 -0.62 -9.22
CA ARG A 103 -1.10 -1.43 -8.02
C ARG A 103 -1.16 -2.94 -8.34
N GLU A 104 -2.13 -3.38 -9.12
CA GLU A 104 -2.28 -4.78 -9.55
C GLU A 104 -1.03 -5.29 -10.28
N GLU A 105 -0.42 -4.47 -11.14
CA GLU A 105 0.83 -4.80 -11.82
C GLU A 105 1.99 -4.94 -10.83
N LEU A 106 2.08 -4.07 -9.82
CA LEU A 106 3.13 -4.14 -8.79
C LEU A 106 2.94 -5.33 -7.87
N GLU A 107 1.71 -5.64 -7.46
CA GLU A 107 1.37 -6.83 -6.70
C GLU A 107 1.77 -8.11 -7.45
N THR A 108 1.47 -8.18 -8.75
CA THR A 108 1.88 -9.30 -9.60
C THR A 108 3.40 -9.45 -9.66
N ARG A 109 4.14 -8.35 -9.75
CA ARG A 109 5.61 -8.36 -9.73
C ARG A 109 6.16 -8.81 -8.38
N LEU A 110 5.54 -8.34 -7.30
CA LEU A 110 5.92 -8.73 -5.94
C LEU A 110 5.72 -10.23 -5.74
N GLN A 111 4.56 -10.77 -6.12
CA GLN A 111 4.28 -12.21 -6.09
C GLN A 111 5.31 -13.01 -6.91
N SER A 112 5.62 -12.55 -8.12
CA SER A 112 6.64 -13.18 -8.95
C SER A 112 8.02 -13.18 -8.29
N ARG A 113 8.38 -12.06 -7.64
CA ARG A 113 9.66 -11.94 -6.91
C ARG A 113 9.72 -12.89 -5.72
N LEU A 114 8.67 -12.98 -4.92
CA LEU A 114 8.59 -13.92 -3.80
C LEU A 114 8.63 -15.37 -4.29
N GLY A 115 7.97 -15.68 -5.41
CA GLY A 115 8.05 -16.98 -6.06
C GLY A 115 9.47 -17.35 -6.51
N GLN A 116 10.26 -16.38 -7.00
CA GLN A 116 11.68 -16.60 -7.32
C GLN A 116 12.51 -16.81 -6.06
N MET A 117 12.25 -16.05 -5.00
CA MET A 117 12.95 -16.23 -3.71
C MET A 117 12.63 -17.58 -3.07
N ALA A 118 11.41 -18.10 -3.23
CA ALA A 118 11.01 -19.40 -2.72
C ALA A 118 11.70 -20.59 -3.41
N ASN A 119 12.31 -20.37 -4.58
CA ASN A 119 13.15 -21.40 -5.24
C ASN A 119 14.58 -21.40 -4.69
N ASN A 120 14.95 -20.47 -3.80
CA ASN A 120 16.30 -20.40 -3.25
C ASN A 120 16.44 -21.42 -2.12
N THR A 121 17.45 -22.31 -2.22
CA THR A 121 17.74 -23.34 -1.22
C THR A 121 17.93 -22.74 0.17
N ALA A 122 18.67 -21.62 0.30
CA ALA A 122 18.88 -20.99 1.60
C ALA A 122 17.57 -20.50 2.24
N ALA A 123 16.58 -20.03 1.46
CA ALA A 123 15.27 -19.67 1.97
C ALA A 123 14.46 -20.90 2.40
N GLN A 124 14.59 -22.01 1.68
CA GLN A 124 13.97 -23.30 2.02
C GLN A 124 14.58 -23.90 3.28
N ASP A 125 15.90 -23.78 3.45
CA ASP A 125 16.60 -24.25 4.66
C ASP A 125 16.09 -23.53 5.90
N VAL A 126 15.93 -22.18 5.84
CA VAL A 126 15.34 -21.40 6.95
C VAL A 126 13.96 -21.91 7.34
N VAL A 127 13.12 -22.24 6.36
CA VAL A 127 11.76 -22.76 6.64
C VAL A 127 11.83 -24.17 7.21
N SER A 128 12.74 -25.01 6.72
CA SER A 128 12.93 -26.39 7.22
C SER A 128 13.42 -26.45 8.68
N GLU A 129 14.13 -25.41 9.13
CA GLU A 129 14.68 -25.29 10.48
C GLU A 129 13.71 -24.65 11.49
N LEU A 130 12.51 -24.22 11.06
CA LEU A 130 11.52 -23.65 11.95
C LEU A 130 11.10 -24.64 13.05
N SER A 131 10.99 -24.14 14.28
CA SER A 131 10.48 -24.95 15.40
C SER A 131 9.03 -25.40 15.13
N TYR A 132 8.64 -26.50 15.76
CA TYR A 132 7.25 -27.00 15.65
C TYR A 132 6.21 -25.94 16.00
N ASN A 133 6.46 -25.12 17.03
CA ASN A 133 5.56 -24.05 17.43
C ASN A 133 5.49 -22.93 16.38
N ASP A 134 6.61 -22.57 15.75
CA ASP A 134 6.65 -21.59 14.69
C ASP A 134 5.92 -22.10 13.44
N GLN A 135 6.09 -23.38 13.10
CA GLN A 135 5.37 -24.01 12.01
C GLN A 135 3.84 -23.92 12.22
N LEU A 136 3.36 -24.28 13.42
CA LEU A 136 1.93 -24.16 13.74
C LEU A 136 1.44 -22.71 13.70
N SER A 137 2.26 -21.78 14.19
CA SER A 137 1.89 -20.36 14.19
C SER A 137 1.77 -19.78 12.78
N ILE A 138 2.70 -20.15 11.90
CA ILE A 138 2.81 -19.59 10.54
C ILE A 138 1.90 -20.33 9.56
N PHE A 139 1.86 -21.66 9.64
CA PHE A 139 1.20 -22.50 8.64
C PHE A 139 -0.13 -23.07 9.12
N GLY A 140 -0.35 -23.14 10.44
CA GLY A 140 -1.51 -23.81 11.05
C GLY A 140 -1.34 -25.33 11.14
N GLU A 141 -0.24 -25.87 10.61
CA GLU A 141 0.08 -27.31 10.55
C GLU A 141 1.60 -27.54 10.51
N PRO A 142 2.07 -28.74 10.89
CA PRO A 142 3.48 -29.11 10.69
C PRO A 142 3.81 -29.18 9.19
N ILE A 143 4.98 -28.67 8.81
CA ILE A 143 5.40 -28.68 7.41
C ILE A 143 5.98 -30.04 7.02
N THR A 144 5.77 -30.43 5.76
CA THR A 144 6.34 -31.59 5.13
C THR A 144 7.02 -31.19 3.83
N MET A 145 8.36 -31.10 3.84
CA MET A 145 9.14 -30.64 2.68
C MET A 145 9.77 -31.82 1.91
N ASN A 146 9.00 -32.87 1.68
CA ASN A 146 9.48 -34.12 1.04
C ASN A 146 9.63 -34.00 -0.47
N THR A 147 9.06 -32.97 -1.08
CA THR A 147 9.13 -32.71 -2.51
C THR A 147 9.57 -31.26 -2.75
N GLU A 148 10.20 -31.01 -3.89
CA GLU A 148 10.59 -29.66 -4.30
C GLU A 148 9.36 -28.71 -4.37
N GLU A 149 8.22 -29.23 -4.81
CA GLU A 149 6.98 -28.47 -4.88
C GLU A 149 6.49 -28.06 -3.50
N ASN A 150 6.50 -28.97 -2.51
CA ASN A 150 6.11 -28.67 -1.14
C ASN A 150 7.09 -27.68 -0.49
N ALA A 151 8.39 -27.86 -0.69
CA ALA A 151 9.42 -26.95 -0.19
C ALA A 151 9.17 -25.53 -0.71
N LYS A 152 8.95 -25.39 -2.00
CA LYS A 152 8.61 -24.09 -2.62
C LYS A 152 7.30 -23.51 -2.10
N ALA A 153 6.25 -24.31 -1.96
CA ALA A 153 4.94 -23.84 -1.51
C ALA A 153 4.99 -23.30 -0.06
N PHE A 154 5.61 -24.03 0.86
CA PHE A 154 5.76 -23.57 2.25
C PHE A 154 6.68 -22.35 2.34
N THR A 155 7.78 -22.32 1.59
CA THR A 155 8.68 -21.18 1.55
C THR A 155 8.00 -19.94 0.98
N LEU A 156 7.19 -20.08 -0.07
CA LEU A 156 6.42 -18.97 -0.61
C LEU A 156 5.41 -18.43 0.41
N LYS A 157 4.69 -19.30 1.12
CA LYS A 157 3.74 -18.90 2.17
C LYS A 157 4.45 -18.15 3.30
N PHE A 158 5.61 -18.65 3.75
CA PHE A 158 6.45 -17.99 4.75
C PHE A 158 6.90 -16.59 4.30
N LEU A 159 7.45 -16.48 3.08
CA LEU A 159 7.90 -15.21 2.53
C LEU A 159 6.74 -14.22 2.32
N THR A 160 5.58 -14.69 1.90
CA THR A 160 4.39 -13.84 1.73
C THR A 160 3.99 -13.21 3.06
N GLN A 161 3.97 -13.99 4.13
CA GLN A 161 3.67 -13.46 5.46
C GLN A 161 4.79 -12.54 5.98
N GLN A 162 6.06 -12.93 5.78
CA GLN A 162 7.21 -12.13 6.20
C GLN A 162 7.25 -10.76 5.51
N TYR A 163 6.81 -10.68 4.27
CA TYR A 163 6.82 -9.46 3.46
C TYR A 163 5.43 -8.85 3.26
N GLU A 164 4.46 -9.18 4.12
CA GLU A 164 3.08 -8.67 4.05
C GLU A 164 3.04 -7.14 4.01
N SER A 165 3.86 -6.47 4.81
CA SER A 165 3.98 -5.01 4.81
C SER A 165 4.40 -4.40 3.45
N ALA A 166 5.03 -5.18 2.58
CA ALA A 166 5.39 -4.71 1.24
C ALA A 166 4.16 -4.67 0.30
N PHE A 167 3.16 -5.52 0.53
CA PHE A 167 1.90 -5.47 -0.21
C PHE A 167 1.04 -4.28 0.23
N GLU A 168 1.16 -3.86 1.49
CA GLU A 168 0.49 -2.66 2.00
C GLU A 168 1.13 -1.37 1.45
N ALA A 169 2.43 -1.43 1.10
CA ALA A 169 3.17 -0.31 0.54
C ALA A 169 2.94 -0.10 -0.97
N VAL A 170 2.33 -1.05 -1.66
CA VAL A 170 1.92 -0.98 -3.08
C VAL A 170 0.54 -0.36 -3.19
#